data_4eb24d4941ad686e746036410bd65db9
#
_entry.id   4eb24d4941ad686e746036410bd65db9
#
_cell.length_a   1.000
_cell.length_b   1.000
_cell.length_c   1.000
_cell.angle_alpha   90.00
_cell.angle_beta   90.00
_cell.angle_gamma   90.00
#
_symmetry.space_group_name_H-M   'P 1'
#
loop_
_entity.id
_entity.type
_entity.pdbx_description
1 polymer ?
#
loop_
_entity_poly.entity_id
_entity_poly.type
_entity_poly.pdbx_seq_one_letter_code
_entity_poly.pdbx_strand_id
1 'polypeptide(L)'
;MSTQKRIPEIVGVLALILAGGCDTLDIANPNAPDTPHLLASPSSVEAVAQGAMKTWYHTTQGGLGEDQYPALTLAVMARSHVAMWNNYHIRFYTGCTDGTFPGQPALPWNGYTAATGGTCGAGTLEGPHYPRAEWQNNPAAAERTQIEALWYGYYSALSSARDVLKRIRVDGLVITDAANTKMVETMTVLAQALSLSGLALNYDHGFIVDFDTDLPSLKFSTALQLRDAAMAKFDTAITMAGANTFTTADGFFGPGVTYGNLKVAKIANTMAARTLAYFPRNAAQNATVDWARVAGYASNGISSGTPFNWEFNQDACNTWCDQLEVWSNDFGTMRVHSRVAHLLDPASQPDPWDPTTNTHPNSPDKRLGDGNYRGATDTSNAFLKVLNAHPDTNCLKPVGCTGGTDFVWTYISVFGRTNRGAWHQSPLGQIRYDSLPGCGDNPQGSSSPGTLNAPMVLAAENDLILAEALIRGPAPNLAQAATLINNTRVGRGGLTPSTGTLADLQYEQDVELLGSNNAPYYNQRRIDNLEPLTPHEMPVPAKELGVLGIPLYTCGGAIHPDGSCDAFPAPSLTGPAPGGAAALVANAPRVWGQLEQEWRNRMLANRVLNRLTKN
;
A
#
# COMPACT_ATOMS: atom_id res chain seq x y z
N MET A 1 18.67 -81.53 -0.38
CA MET A 1 19.25 -81.14 0.89
C MET A 1 19.66 -79.67 0.79
N SER A 2 18.86 -78.88 1.37
CA SER A 2 19.07 -77.83 2.33
C SER A 2 19.60 -76.50 1.78
N THR A 3 18.68 -75.68 1.29
CA THR A 3 18.88 -74.22 1.03
C THR A 3 17.83 -73.33 1.74
N GLN A 4 17.38 -73.71 2.93
CA GLN A 4 16.26 -73.02 3.60
C GLN A 4 16.61 -72.34 4.93
N LYS A 5 17.89 -72.04 5.24
CA LYS A 5 18.24 -71.46 6.55
C LYS A 5 18.92 -70.11 6.55
N ARG A 6 19.00 -69.38 5.44
CA ARG A 6 19.69 -68.06 5.39
C ARG A 6 18.79 -66.84 5.15
N ILE A 7 17.49 -67.05 4.96
CA ILE A 7 16.54 -65.94 4.72
C ILE A 7 16.19 -65.11 5.97
N PRO A 8 16.05 -65.69 7.20
CA PRO A 8 15.69 -64.88 8.36
C PRO A 8 16.81 -63.94 8.86
N GLU A 9 18.09 -64.24 8.61
CA GLU A 9 19.18 -63.38 9.07
C GLU A 9 19.35 -62.13 8.17
N ILE A 10 19.06 -62.26 6.90
CA ILE A 10 19.12 -61.10 5.93
C ILE A 10 17.95 -60.15 6.18
N VAL A 11 16.78 -60.64 6.51
CA VAL A 11 15.60 -59.80 6.84
C VAL A 11 15.80 -59.06 8.15
N GLY A 12 16.46 -59.67 9.14
CA GLY A 12 16.78 -59.02 10.42
C GLY A 12 17.81 -57.91 10.28
N VAL A 13 18.82 -58.07 9.43
CA VAL A 13 19.82 -57.02 9.15
C VAL A 13 19.24 -55.88 8.34
N LEU A 14 18.35 -56.15 7.37
CA LEU A 14 17.67 -55.10 6.61
C LEU A 14 16.67 -54.28 7.47
N ALA A 15 15.99 -54.93 8.42
CA ALA A 15 15.09 -54.25 9.37
C ALA A 15 15.86 -53.36 10.36
N LEU A 16 17.07 -53.74 10.78
CA LEU A 16 17.93 -52.92 11.63
C LEU A 16 18.56 -51.70 10.88
N ILE A 17 18.82 -51.84 9.60
CA ILE A 17 19.31 -50.72 8.77
C ILE A 17 18.19 -49.70 8.50
N LEU A 18 16.94 -50.14 8.39
CA LEU A 18 15.78 -49.24 8.23
C LEU A 18 15.33 -48.55 9.53
N ALA A 19 15.66 -49.12 10.69
CA ALA A 19 15.35 -48.52 11.98
C ALA A 19 16.38 -47.49 12.47
N GLY A 20 17.60 -47.48 11.89
CA GLY A 20 18.65 -46.49 12.21
C GLY A 20 18.65 -45.25 11.32
N GLY A 21 17.73 -45.16 10.34
CA GLY A 21 17.71 -44.07 9.33
C GLY A 21 16.74 -42.92 9.63
N CYS A 22 16.14 -42.87 10.81
CA CYS A 22 15.29 -41.77 11.24
C CYS A 22 15.98 -40.90 12.31
N ASP A 23 17.27 -40.68 12.19
CA ASP A 23 17.86 -39.56 12.88
C ASP A 23 17.48 -38.32 12.12
N THR A 24 16.86 -37.36 12.79
CA THR A 24 16.45 -36.08 12.22
C THR A 24 17.66 -35.47 11.52
N LEU A 25 17.60 -35.39 10.20
CA LEU A 25 18.55 -34.59 9.41
C LEU A 25 18.30 -33.11 9.73
N ASP A 26 18.55 -32.73 10.96
CA ASP A 26 18.69 -31.35 11.38
C ASP A 26 20.08 -30.88 10.98
N ILE A 27 20.27 -30.69 9.67
CA ILE A 27 21.46 -29.99 9.17
C ILE A 27 21.23 -28.54 9.52
N ALA A 28 21.67 -28.14 10.71
CA ALA A 28 21.81 -26.74 11.05
C ALA A 28 22.70 -26.10 9.99
N ASN A 29 22.10 -25.25 9.14
CA ASN A 29 22.89 -24.45 8.23
C ASN A 29 23.55 -23.34 9.03
N PRO A 30 24.87 -23.38 9.31
CA PRO A 30 25.54 -22.38 10.14
C PRO A 30 25.52 -20.97 9.51
N ASN A 31 25.08 -20.86 8.24
CA ASN A 31 24.96 -19.59 7.52
C ASN A 31 23.51 -19.13 7.38
N ALA A 32 22.53 -19.90 7.85
CA ALA A 32 21.15 -19.43 7.94
C ALA A 32 20.95 -18.84 9.34
N PRO A 33 20.69 -17.53 9.46
CA PRO A 33 20.35 -16.96 10.76
C PRO A 33 19.01 -17.59 11.19
N ASP A 34 19.06 -18.43 12.21
CA ASP A 34 17.86 -18.91 12.86
C ASP A 34 17.31 -17.87 13.85
N THR A 35 16.03 -17.92 14.14
CA THR A 35 15.37 -16.98 15.05
C THR A 35 16.07 -16.90 16.43
N PRO A 36 16.50 -18.00 17.07
CA PRO A 36 17.27 -17.94 18.31
C PRO A 36 18.55 -17.11 18.23
N HIS A 37 19.32 -17.24 17.15
CA HIS A 37 20.54 -16.44 16.96
C HIS A 37 20.26 -14.99 16.65
N LEU A 38 19.22 -14.70 15.84
CA LEU A 38 18.78 -13.33 15.55
C LEU A 38 18.29 -12.58 16.79
N LEU A 39 17.77 -13.29 17.77
CA LEU A 39 17.28 -12.70 19.02
C LEU A 39 18.27 -12.84 20.19
N ALA A 40 19.49 -13.30 19.94
CA ALA A 40 20.47 -13.59 21.00
C ALA A 40 21.13 -12.33 21.57
N SER A 41 21.31 -11.27 20.79
CA SER A 41 22.02 -10.06 21.22
C SER A 41 21.12 -8.81 21.18
N PRO A 42 21.39 -7.81 22.01
CA PRO A 42 20.67 -6.54 21.99
C PRO A 42 20.67 -5.86 20.62
N SER A 43 21.80 -5.81 19.93
CA SER A 43 21.91 -5.20 18.60
C SER A 43 21.12 -5.96 17.54
N SER A 44 21.05 -7.28 17.62
CA SER A 44 20.22 -8.08 16.71
C SER A 44 18.73 -7.84 16.95
N VAL A 45 18.30 -7.72 18.21
CA VAL A 45 16.90 -7.42 18.56
C VAL A 45 16.51 -6.03 18.07
N GLU A 46 17.38 -5.03 18.18
CA GLU A 46 17.15 -3.70 17.59
C GLU A 46 17.03 -3.77 16.07
N ALA A 47 17.90 -4.53 15.40
CA ALA A 47 17.84 -4.73 13.95
C ALA A 47 16.54 -5.42 13.51
N VAL A 48 16.01 -6.37 14.29
CA VAL A 48 14.70 -6.99 14.01
C VAL A 48 13.56 -5.98 14.20
N ALA A 49 13.62 -5.09 15.19
CA ALA A 49 12.65 -4.02 15.36
C ALA A 49 12.65 -3.03 14.18
N GLN A 50 13.83 -2.63 13.72
CA GLN A 50 13.99 -1.81 12.51
C GLN A 50 13.45 -2.54 11.27
N GLY A 51 13.71 -3.83 11.16
CA GLY A 51 13.17 -4.71 10.11
C GLY A 51 11.66 -4.78 10.11
N ALA A 52 11.01 -4.79 11.27
CA ALA A 52 9.55 -4.78 11.36
C ALA A 52 8.95 -3.50 10.77
N MET A 53 9.50 -2.32 11.10
CA MET A 53 9.07 -1.04 10.53
C MET A 53 9.30 -0.98 9.02
N LYS A 54 10.46 -1.42 8.56
CA LYS A 54 10.81 -1.48 7.16
C LYS A 54 9.89 -2.41 6.37
N THR A 55 9.60 -3.60 6.91
CA THR A 55 8.67 -4.54 6.30
C THR A 55 7.28 -3.94 6.17
N TRP A 56 6.78 -3.27 7.23
CA TRP A 56 5.52 -2.55 7.16
C TRP A 56 5.51 -1.48 6.05
N TYR A 57 6.57 -0.67 5.97
CA TYR A 57 6.69 0.38 4.95
C TYR A 57 6.66 -0.18 3.53
N HIS A 58 7.50 -1.18 3.25
CA HIS A 58 7.55 -1.84 1.95
C HIS A 58 6.23 -2.53 1.59
N THR A 59 5.56 -3.12 2.56
CA THR A 59 4.24 -3.71 2.35
C THR A 59 3.22 -2.66 1.93
N THR A 60 3.25 -1.49 2.57
CA THR A 60 2.25 -0.44 2.35
C THR A 60 2.48 0.32 1.03
N GLN A 61 3.74 0.62 0.69
CA GLN A 61 4.11 1.46 -0.46
C GLN A 61 4.58 0.64 -1.68
N GLY A 62 4.71 -0.66 -1.54
CA GLY A 62 5.32 -1.53 -2.54
C GLY A 62 6.80 -1.75 -2.25
N GLY A 63 7.20 -3.00 -2.27
CA GLY A 63 8.54 -3.43 -1.88
C GLY A 63 9.51 -3.57 -3.04
N LEU A 64 10.76 -3.89 -2.67
CA LEU A 64 11.83 -4.17 -3.60
C LEU A 64 11.65 -5.52 -4.27
N GLY A 65 11.64 -5.52 -5.61
CA GLY A 65 11.80 -6.74 -6.41
C GLY A 65 10.63 -7.71 -6.33
N GLU A 66 9.46 -7.24 -5.96
CA GLU A 66 8.23 -8.03 -5.95
C GLU A 66 7.42 -7.73 -7.22
N ASP A 67 6.84 -8.77 -7.81
CA ASP A 67 5.88 -8.65 -8.91
C ASP A 67 4.48 -8.24 -8.38
N GLN A 68 4.43 -7.45 -7.29
CA GLN A 68 3.21 -7.18 -6.55
C GLN A 68 3.26 -5.76 -6.00
N TYR A 69 2.36 -4.93 -6.46
CA TYR A 69 2.26 -3.54 -6.04
C TYR A 69 0.85 -3.21 -5.56
N PRO A 70 0.44 -3.69 -4.38
CA PRO A 70 -0.93 -3.44 -3.88
C PRO A 70 -1.24 -1.95 -3.75
N ALA A 71 -0.26 -1.11 -3.44
CA ALA A 71 -0.45 0.34 -3.40
C ALA A 71 -0.87 0.90 -4.76
N LEU A 72 -0.26 0.44 -5.86
CA LEU A 72 -0.66 0.83 -7.22
C LEU A 72 -2.04 0.29 -7.57
N THR A 73 -2.36 -0.94 -7.18
CA THR A 73 -3.69 -1.51 -7.37
C THR A 73 -4.76 -0.66 -6.68
N LEU A 74 -4.55 -0.26 -5.42
CA LEU A 74 -5.48 0.61 -4.70
C LEU A 74 -5.58 2.00 -5.33
N ALA A 75 -4.49 2.56 -5.84
CA ALA A 75 -4.49 3.84 -6.55
C ALA A 75 -5.32 3.79 -7.85
N VAL A 76 -5.24 2.67 -8.58
CA VAL A 76 -6.05 2.43 -9.79
C VAL A 76 -7.53 2.23 -9.43
N MET A 77 -7.81 1.47 -8.38
CA MET A 77 -9.18 1.27 -7.89
C MET A 77 -9.81 2.57 -7.37
N ALA A 78 -9.02 3.48 -6.85
CA ALA A 78 -9.44 4.82 -6.41
C ALA A 78 -9.79 5.76 -7.57
N ARG A 79 -9.49 5.41 -8.81
CA ARG A 79 -9.53 6.32 -9.94
C ARG A 79 -8.67 7.57 -9.73
N SER A 80 -7.55 7.43 -9.02
CA SER A 80 -6.51 8.46 -8.93
C SER A 80 -5.50 8.33 -10.06
N HIS A 81 -5.12 7.09 -10.36
CA HIS A 81 -4.24 6.75 -11.48
C HIS A 81 -4.88 5.69 -12.37
N VAL A 82 -4.33 5.54 -13.56
CA VAL A 82 -4.64 4.47 -14.50
C VAL A 82 -3.35 3.84 -15.02
N ALA A 83 -3.30 2.51 -15.04
CA ALA A 83 -2.17 1.77 -15.58
C ALA A 83 -2.22 1.77 -17.12
N MET A 84 -1.11 2.17 -17.76
CA MET A 84 -1.00 2.24 -19.23
C MET A 84 -0.80 0.87 -19.87
N TRP A 85 -0.32 -0.10 -19.12
CA TRP A 85 -0.09 -1.47 -19.55
C TRP A 85 -0.31 -2.43 -18.36
N ASN A 86 -0.52 -3.72 -18.66
CA ASN A 86 -0.83 -4.70 -17.61
C ASN A 86 0.43 -5.26 -16.96
N ASN A 87 1.26 -4.36 -16.42
CA ASN A 87 2.42 -4.77 -15.65
C ASN A 87 2.00 -5.14 -14.23
N TYR A 88 2.53 -6.21 -13.69
CA TYR A 88 2.24 -6.68 -12.32
C TYR A 88 0.75 -6.84 -12.02
N HIS A 89 -0.08 -7.07 -13.02
CA HIS A 89 -1.53 -7.24 -12.92
C HIS A 89 -2.29 -6.02 -12.34
N ILE A 90 -1.64 -4.86 -12.18
CA ILE A 90 -2.30 -3.66 -11.63
C ILE A 90 -3.45 -3.18 -12.51
N ARG A 91 -3.36 -3.37 -13.81
CA ARG A 91 -4.40 -3.00 -14.76
C ARG A 91 -5.64 -3.87 -14.65
N PHE A 92 -5.51 -5.09 -14.16
CA PHE A 92 -6.64 -6.00 -13.97
C PHE A 92 -7.75 -5.35 -13.13
N TYR A 93 -7.36 -4.53 -12.14
CA TYR A 93 -8.29 -3.85 -11.25
C TYR A 93 -8.66 -2.42 -11.71
N THR A 94 -8.19 -1.96 -12.87
CA THR A 94 -8.59 -0.66 -13.42
C THR A 94 -10.07 -0.61 -13.78
N GLY A 95 -10.60 -1.75 -14.15
CA GLY A 95 -11.96 -1.86 -14.61
C GLY A 95 -12.13 -1.39 -16.05
N CYS A 96 -13.15 -1.92 -16.66
CA CYS A 96 -13.58 -1.63 -18.00
C CYS A 96 -15.11 -1.61 -17.96
N THR A 97 -15.70 -0.46 -18.03
CA THR A 97 -17.15 -0.33 -17.99
C THR A 97 -17.67 -0.07 -19.40
N ASP A 98 -18.05 -1.10 -20.11
CA ASP A 98 -18.70 -0.98 -21.43
C ASP A 98 -20.23 -1.00 -21.35
N GLY A 99 -20.78 -0.91 -20.15
CA GLY A 99 -22.21 -0.88 -19.92
C GLY A 99 -22.93 -2.22 -20.10
N THR A 100 -22.21 -3.32 -20.22
CA THR A 100 -22.80 -4.65 -20.39
C THR A 100 -23.13 -5.36 -19.07
N PHE A 101 -22.88 -4.72 -17.95
CA PHE A 101 -23.15 -5.29 -16.64
C PHE A 101 -24.62 -5.19 -16.24
N PRO A 102 -25.23 -6.28 -15.77
CA PRO A 102 -26.59 -6.25 -15.30
C PRO A 102 -26.80 -5.19 -14.21
N GLY A 103 -27.75 -4.28 -14.43
CA GLY A 103 -28.10 -3.24 -13.47
C GLY A 103 -27.22 -2.00 -13.47
N GLN A 104 -26.19 -1.93 -14.31
CA GLN A 104 -25.37 -0.73 -14.47
C GLN A 104 -25.83 0.09 -15.69
N PRO A 105 -25.87 1.43 -15.61
CA PRO A 105 -26.11 2.26 -16.78
C PRO A 105 -24.97 2.05 -17.78
N ALA A 106 -25.32 1.98 -19.06
CA ALA A 106 -24.33 2.05 -20.13
C ALA A 106 -23.54 3.34 -19.99
N LEU A 107 -22.25 3.25 -19.72
CA LEU A 107 -21.39 4.41 -19.76
C LEU A 107 -21.08 4.74 -21.21
N PRO A 108 -21.22 6.01 -21.63
CA PRO A 108 -20.85 6.42 -22.97
C PRO A 108 -19.33 6.34 -23.09
N TRP A 109 -18.86 5.29 -23.72
CA TRP A 109 -17.49 5.20 -24.17
C TRP A 109 -17.35 6.01 -25.46
N ASN A 110 -16.70 7.10 -25.45
CA ASN A 110 -16.17 7.95 -26.52
C ASN A 110 -16.26 7.40 -27.96
N GLY A 111 -17.32 6.69 -28.34
CA GLY A 111 -17.40 6.02 -29.62
C GLY A 111 -16.50 4.79 -29.80
N TYR A 112 -15.88 4.31 -28.73
CA TYR A 112 -15.13 3.07 -28.75
C TYR A 112 -16.10 1.91 -28.94
N THR A 113 -16.15 1.43 -30.18
CA THR A 113 -16.95 0.29 -30.59
C THR A 113 -16.05 -0.91 -30.84
N ALA A 114 -16.63 -2.08 -30.95
CA ALA A 114 -15.92 -3.29 -31.39
C ALA A 114 -15.12 -3.09 -32.70
N ALA A 115 -15.57 -2.18 -33.57
CA ALA A 115 -14.90 -1.83 -34.82
C ALA A 115 -13.55 -1.09 -34.59
N THR A 116 -13.37 -0.42 -33.47
CA THR A 116 -12.13 0.25 -33.11
C THR A 116 -11.21 -0.60 -32.23
N GLY A 117 -11.56 -1.87 -32.00
CA GLY A 117 -10.75 -2.84 -31.25
C GLY A 117 -10.96 -2.80 -29.74
N GLY A 118 -11.99 -2.10 -29.26
CA GLY A 118 -12.22 -1.91 -27.83
C GLY A 118 -13.59 -2.36 -27.38
N THR A 119 -13.81 -3.63 -27.17
CA THR A 119 -14.83 -4.09 -26.23
C THR A 119 -14.16 -4.51 -24.95
N CYS A 120 -14.61 -3.98 -23.84
CA CYS A 120 -14.37 -4.58 -22.56
C CYS A 120 -14.97 -5.98 -22.57
N GLY A 121 -14.18 -6.99 -22.48
CA GLY A 121 -14.70 -8.35 -22.55
C GLY A 121 -13.89 -9.25 -23.47
N ALA A 122 -14.48 -10.33 -23.88
CA ALA A 122 -13.82 -11.42 -24.59
C ALA A 122 -13.04 -10.95 -25.83
N GLY A 123 -11.75 -11.24 -25.87
CA GLY A 123 -10.93 -11.15 -27.08
C GLY A 123 -9.99 -9.96 -27.18
N THR A 124 -9.77 -9.20 -26.13
CA THR A 124 -8.62 -8.28 -26.07
C THR A 124 -7.33 -9.07 -25.86
N LEU A 125 -6.21 -8.53 -26.34
CA LEU A 125 -4.88 -9.16 -26.19
C LEU A 125 -4.47 -9.41 -24.71
N GLU A 126 -5.22 -8.91 -23.75
CA GLU A 126 -4.94 -8.93 -22.31
C GLU A 126 -5.99 -9.71 -21.50
N GLY A 127 -6.86 -10.47 -22.16
CA GLY A 127 -7.88 -11.30 -21.51
C GLY A 127 -9.18 -10.56 -21.20
N PRO A 128 -10.17 -11.24 -20.61
CA PRO A 128 -11.43 -10.63 -20.24
C PRO A 128 -11.20 -9.65 -19.09
N HIS A 129 -11.24 -8.38 -19.40
CA HIS A 129 -11.26 -7.33 -18.39
C HIS A 129 -12.70 -7.12 -17.95
N TYR A 130 -13.07 -7.73 -16.87
CA TYR A 130 -14.32 -7.40 -16.21
C TYR A 130 -14.16 -6.06 -15.48
N PRO A 131 -15.19 -5.21 -15.48
CA PRO A 131 -15.19 -4.07 -14.60
C PRO A 131 -15.07 -4.59 -13.16
N ARG A 132 -13.99 -4.30 -12.51
CA ARG A 132 -13.74 -4.37 -11.08
C ARG A 132 -14.65 -5.35 -10.34
N ALA A 133 -14.72 -6.57 -10.85
CA ALA A 133 -15.44 -7.64 -10.22
C ALA A 133 -14.76 -8.01 -8.89
N GLU A 134 -15.03 -9.15 -8.39
CA GLU A 134 -14.42 -9.74 -7.21
C GLU A 134 -12.87 -9.80 -7.27
N TRP A 135 -12.27 -9.88 -6.12
CA TRP A 135 -10.86 -10.25 -6.00
C TRP A 135 -10.63 -11.66 -6.53
N GLN A 136 -9.54 -11.86 -7.25
CA GLN A 136 -9.12 -13.18 -7.73
C GLN A 136 -8.48 -14.00 -6.60
N ASN A 137 -9.27 -14.34 -5.59
CA ASN A 137 -8.84 -15.12 -4.43
C ASN A 137 -8.84 -16.63 -4.74
N ASN A 138 -8.07 -17.02 -5.74
CA ASN A 138 -7.92 -18.39 -6.19
C ASN A 138 -6.45 -18.76 -6.23
N PRO A 139 -6.02 -19.91 -5.68
CA PRO A 139 -4.60 -20.32 -5.69
C PRO A 139 -3.96 -20.41 -7.06
N ALA A 140 -4.75 -20.57 -8.13
CA ALA A 140 -4.27 -20.64 -9.51
C ALA A 140 -4.22 -19.27 -10.22
N ALA A 141 -4.88 -18.25 -9.69
CA ALA A 141 -4.89 -16.91 -10.31
C ALA A 141 -3.57 -16.17 -10.04
N ALA A 142 -3.03 -15.51 -11.06
CA ALA A 142 -1.83 -14.68 -10.91
C ALA A 142 -2.14 -13.43 -10.07
N GLU A 143 -3.32 -12.85 -10.24
CA GLU A 143 -3.80 -11.63 -9.60
C GLU A 143 -4.00 -11.77 -8.07
N ARG A 144 -4.06 -13.01 -7.53
CA ARG A 144 -4.15 -13.26 -6.08
C ARG A 144 -3.02 -12.60 -5.29
N THR A 145 -1.88 -12.38 -5.95
CA THR A 145 -0.70 -11.80 -5.32
C THR A 145 -0.94 -10.41 -4.74
N GLN A 146 -1.90 -9.66 -5.28
CA GLN A 146 -2.30 -8.35 -4.76
C GLN A 146 -2.96 -8.45 -3.38
N ILE A 147 -3.68 -9.55 -3.12
CA ILE A 147 -4.28 -9.83 -1.82
C ILE A 147 -3.22 -10.39 -0.86
N GLU A 148 -2.39 -11.30 -1.34
CA GLU A 148 -1.38 -12.00 -0.54
C GLU A 148 -0.28 -11.06 -0.03
N ALA A 149 0.16 -10.09 -0.82
CA ALA A 149 1.30 -9.23 -0.50
C ALA A 149 1.07 -8.40 0.77
N LEU A 150 -0.08 -7.74 0.89
CA LEU A 150 -0.41 -6.96 2.10
C LEU A 150 -0.57 -7.88 3.32
N TRP A 151 -1.23 -9.03 3.15
CA TRP A 151 -1.45 -9.98 4.24
C TRP A 151 -0.13 -10.47 4.83
N TYR A 152 0.69 -11.09 4.01
CA TYR A 152 1.95 -11.69 4.50
C TYR A 152 2.95 -10.63 4.94
N GLY A 153 2.97 -9.48 4.31
CA GLY A 153 3.85 -8.38 4.71
C GLY A 153 3.50 -7.84 6.10
N TYR A 154 2.23 -7.56 6.36
CA TYR A 154 1.82 -7.07 7.69
C TYR A 154 2.00 -8.12 8.78
N TYR A 155 1.71 -9.41 8.51
CA TYR A 155 1.96 -10.47 9.49
C TYR A 155 3.45 -10.74 9.72
N SER A 156 4.30 -10.54 8.71
CA SER A 156 5.76 -10.60 8.89
C SER A 156 6.25 -9.50 9.83
N ALA A 157 5.76 -8.27 9.66
CA ALA A 157 6.05 -7.17 10.55
C ALA A 157 5.54 -7.43 11.98
N LEU A 158 4.31 -7.96 12.13
CA LEU A 158 3.73 -8.33 13.43
C LEU A 158 4.52 -9.44 14.12
N SER A 159 4.95 -10.47 13.39
CA SER A 159 5.77 -11.56 13.93
C SER A 159 7.11 -11.03 14.47
N SER A 160 7.80 -10.22 13.69
CA SER A 160 9.06 -9.58 14.11
C SER A 160 8.85 -8.70 15.34
N ALA A 161 7.79 -7.90 15.36
CA ALA A 161 7.46 -7.04 16.49
C ALA A 161 7.11 -7.84 17.75
N ARG A 162 6.37 -8.96 17.60
CA ARG A 162 6.06 -9.89 18.69
C ARG A 162 7.33 -10.42 19.35
N ASP A 163 8.26 -10.89 18.56
CA ASP A 163 9.49 -11.48 19.05
C ASP A 163 10.37 -10.45 19.78
N VAL A 164 10.51 -9.25 19.24
CA VAL A 164 11.20 -8.13 19.91
C VAL A 164 10.56 -7.79 21.26
N LEU A 165 9.24 -7.61 21.29
CA LEU A 165 8.54 -7.26 22.53
C LEU A 165 8.64 -8.37 23.58
N LYS A 166 8.63 -9.65 23.15
CA LYS A 166 8.84 -10.78 24.05
C LYS A 166 10.24 -10.71 24.70
N ARG A 167 11.28 -10.44 23.90
CA ARG A 167 12.65 -10.29 24.44
C ARG A 167 12.77 -9.14 25.45
N ILE A 168 12.15 -8.01 25.16
CA ILE A 168 12.23 -6.84 26.04
C ILE A 168 11.34 -7.01 27.29
N ARG A 169 10.07 -7.42 27.12
CA ARG A 169 9.06 -7.40 28.19
C ARG A 169 9.06 -8.65 29.07
N VAL A 170 9.32 -9.81 28.46
CA VAL A 170 9.27 -11.10 29.17
C VAL A 170 10.67 -11.48 29.65
N ASP A 171 11.65 -11.40 28.75
CA ASP A 171 13.03 -11.83 29.07
C ASP A 171 13.87 -10.72 29.69
N GLY A 172 13.35 -9.49 29.78
CA GLY A 172 14.00 -8.36 30.41
C GLY A 172 15.27 -7.87 29.69
N LEU A 173 15.35 -8.11 28.37
CA LEU A 173 16.50 -7.69 27.58
C LEU A 173 16.62 -6.16 27.56
N VAL A 174 17.80 -5.67 27.92
CA VAL A 174 18.18 -4.26 27.77
C VAL A 174 18.95 -4.12 26.45
N ILE A 175 18.53 -3.18 25.58
CA ILE A 175 19.23 -2.95 24.31
C ILE A 175 20.59 -2.29 24.62
N THR A 176 20.83 -1.08 24.49
CA THR A 176 22.12 -0.47 24.89
C THR A 176 22.04 0.08 26.32
N ASP A 177 20.95 0.79 26.58
CA ASP A 177 20.61 1.39 27.87
C ASP A 177 19.08 1.48 28.01
N ALA A 178 18.61 2.07 29.10
CA ALA A 178 17.18 2.19 29.38
C ALA A 178 16.45 3.08 28.34
N ALA A 179 17.07 4.17 27.90
CA ALA A 179 16.45 5.10 26.93
C ALA A 179 16.36 4.45 25.54
N ASN A 180 17.41 3.78 25.09
CA ASN A 180 17.41 3.06 23.82
C ASN A 180 16.43 1.86 23.85
N THR A 181 16.36 1.15 24.97
CA THR A 181 15.36 0.07 25.16
C THR A 181 13.95 0.63 25.02
N LYS A 182 13.65 1.79 25.61
CA LYS A 182 12.33 2.43 25.48
C LYS A 182 12.08 2.95 24.06
N MET A 183 13.09 3.43 23.37
CA MET A 183 12.99 3.80 21.95
C MET A 183 12.60 2.58 21.10
N VAL A 184 13.36 1.48 21.20
CA VAL A 184 13.10 0.25 20.43
C VAL A 184 11.72 -0.33 20.77
N GLU A 185 11.35 -0.37 22.06
CA GLU A 185 10.03 -0.83 22.50
C GLU A 185 8.91 0.03 21.89
N THR A 186 9.03 1.36 21.95
CA THR A 186 8.05 2.31 21.40
C THR A 186 7.88 2.13 19.90
N MET A 187 8.99 2.06 19.18
CA MET A 187 8.97 1.88 17.71
C MET A 187 8.37 0.53 17.30
N THR A 188 8.64 -0.51 18.09
CA THR A 188 8.07 -1.85 17.85
C THR A 188 6.56 -1.86 18.10
N VAL A 189 6.08 -1.22 19.17
CA VAL A 189 4.63 -1.05 19.40
C VAL A 189 3.96 -0.24 18.29
N LEU A 190 4.63 0.81 17.80
CA LEU A 190 4.15 1.57 16.64
C LEU A 190 4.07 0.69 15.38
N ALA A 191 5.07 -0.14 15.11
CA ALA A 191 5.02 -1.07 13.98
C ALA A 191 3.87 -2.10 14.11
N GLN A 192 3.57 -2.57 15.33
CA GLN A 192 2.37 -3.40 15.57
C GLN A 192 1.07 -2.62 15.27
N ALA A 193 0.95 -1.39 15.77
CA ALA A 193 -0.22 -0.55 15.54
C ALA A 193 -0.46 -0.33 14.04
N LEU A 194 0.60 0.01 13.31
CA LEU A 194 0.59 0.25 11.87
C LEU A 194 0.20 -1.00 11.08
N SER A 195 0.72 -2.17 11.45
CA SER A 195 0.42 -3.43 10.77
C SER A 195 -1.03 -3.89 11.03
N LEU A 196 -1.51 -3.79 12.27
CA LEU A 196 -2.91 -4.07 12.61
C LEU A 196 -3.86 -3.09 11.92
N SER A 197 -3.48 -1.81 11.83
CA SER A 197 -4.23 -0.80 11.07
C SER A 197 -4.28 -1.16 9.58
N GLY A 198 -3.16 -1.56 8.98
CA GLY A 198 -3.10 -1.98 7.59
C GLY A 198 -4.03 -3.17 7.31
N LEU A 199 -4.03 -4.18 8.20
CA LEU A 199 -4.97 -5.30 8.13
C LEU A 199 -6.43 -4.83 8.26
N ALA A 200 -6.73 -4.01 9.27
CA ALA A 200 -8.07 -3.48 9.51
C ALA A 200 -8.61 -2.63 8.36
N LEU A 201 -7.76 -1.87 7.70
CA LEU A 201 -8.16 -1.01 6.58
C LEU A 201 -8.41 -1.80 5.29
N ASN A 202 -7.74 -2.93 5.10
CA ASN A 202 -7.76 -3.64 3.84
C ASN A 202 -8.54 -4.95 3.85
N TYR A 203 -8.60 -5.67 4.96
CA TYR A 203 -9.23 -7.00 5.02
C TYR A 203 -10.53 -6.99 5.81
N ASP A 204 -11.42 -7.93 5.49
CA ASP A 204 -12.66 -8.17 6.22
C ASP A 204 -12.40 -8.91 7.54
N HIS A 205 -11.43 -9.83 7.57
CA HIS A 205 -11.01 -10.61 8.73
C HIS A 205 -9.49 -10.71 8.82
N GLY A 206 -8.98 -11.01 10.01
CA GLY A 206 -7.57 -11.28 10.26
C GLY A 206 -7.32 -11.76 11.68
N PHE A 207 -6.05 -11.87 12.06
CA PHE A 207 -5.63 -12.31 13.38
C PHE A 207 -5.04 -11.15 14.19
N ILE A 208 -5.40 -11.05 15.46
CA ILE A 208 -4.74 -10.12 16.39
C ILE A 208 -3.58 -10.88 17.03
N VAL A 209 -2.35 -10.40 16.78
CA VAL A 209 -1.12 -11.00 17.30
C VAL A 209 -0.38 -10.00 18.16
N ASP A 210 -0.05 -10.42 19.40
CA ASP A 210 0.76 -9.67 20.35
C ASP A 210 1.88 -10.55 20.93
N PHE A 211 2.77 -9.97 21.75
CA PHE A 211 3.91 -10.68 22.32
C PHE A 211 3.52 -11.86 23.23
N ASP A 212 2.34 -11.82 23.86
CA ASP A 212 1.79 -12.83 24.76
C ASP A 212 0.71 -13.72 24.09
N THR A 213 0.46 -13.55 22.80
CA THR A 213 -0.55 -14.32 22.08
C THR A 213 -0.16 -15.80 22.04
N ASP A 214 -1.09 -16.67 22.48
CA ASP A 214 -1.02 -18.11 22.28
C ASP A 214 -1.39 -18.45 20.83
N LEU A 215 -0.37 -18.65 19.98
CA LEU A 215 -0.55 -18.86 18.55
C LEU A 215 -1.45 -20.06 18.20
N PRO A 216 -1.39 -21.22 18.92
CA PRO A 216 -2.31 -22.33 18.69
C PRO A 216 -3.79 -22.00 18.88
N SER A 217 -4.10 -21.02 19.70
CA SER A 217 -5.49 -20.63 20.03
C SER A 217 -6.01 -19.48 19.16
N LEU A 218 -5.23 -18.99 18.18
CA LEU A 218 -5.62 -17.90 17.31
C LEU A 218 -6.93 -18.17 16.58
N LYS A 219 -7.80 -17.17 16.58
CA LYS A 219 -9.07 -17.15 15.84
C LYS A 219 -9.15 -15.90 14.99
N PHE A 220 -9.90 -15.99 13.91
CA PHE A 220 -10.20 -14.82 13.11
C PHE A 220 -10.94 -13.76 13.93
N SER A 221 -10.51 -12.53 13.77
CA SER A 221 -11.14 -11.31 14.25
C SER A 221 -11.69 -10.54 13.07
N THR A 222 -12.78 -9.82 13.27
CA THR A 222 -13.35 -8.92 12.26
C THR A 222 -12.44 -7.70 12.05
N ALA A 223 -12.61 -7.02 10.92
CA ALA A 223 -11.92 -5.75 10.65
C ALA A 223 -12.11 -4.73 11.79
N LEU A 224 -13.30 -4.69 12.42
CA LEU A 224 -13.59 -3.81 13.56
C LEU A 224 -12.71 -4.15 14.76
N GLN A 225 -12.57 -5.42 15.11
CA GLN A 225 -11.72 -5.87 16.22
C GLN A 225 -10.23 -5.60 15.93
N LEU A 226 -9.79 -5.79 14.68
CA LEU A 226 -8.43 -5.43 14.25
C LEU A 226 -8.17 -3.91 14.40
N ARG A 227 -9.13 -3.06 13.98
CA ARG A 227 -9.06 -1.62 14.17
C ARG A 227 -8.92 -1.25 15.64
N ASP A 228 -9.75 -1.83 16.49
CA ASP A 228 -9.74 -1.50 17.92
C ASP A 228 -8.44 -1.96 18.59
N ALA A 229 -7.87 -3.10 18.18
CA ALA A 229 -6.55 -3.55 18.60
C ALA A 229 -5.44 -2.59 18.10
N ALA A 230 -5.52 -2.14 16.86
CA ALA A 230 -4.59 -1.13 16.33
C ALA A 230 -4.65 0.18 17.13
N MET A 231 -5.86 0.66 17.45
CA MET A 231 -6.05 1.86 18.24
C MET A 231 -5.45 1.75 19.64
N ALA A 232 -5.61 0.62 20.32
CA ALA A 232 -4.99 0.38 21.63
C ALA A 232 -3.45 0.41 21.54
N LYS A 233 -2.86 -0.09 20.44
CA LYS A 233 -1.42 -0.01 20.21
C LYS A 233 -0.96 1.41 19.88
N PHE A 234 -1.72 2.20 19.12
CA PHE A 234 -1.43 3.62 18.92
C PHE A 234 -1.45 4.39 20.24
N ASP A 235 -2.46 4.20 21.07
CA ASP A 235 -2.55 4.84 22.39
C ASP A 235 -1.33 4.48 23.27
N THR A 236 -0.89 3.22 23.21
CA THR A 236 0.32 2.76 23.90
C THR A 236 1.56 3.46 23.36
N ALA A 237 1.74 3.51 22.03
CA ALA A 237 2.89 4.16 21.40
C ALA A 237 2.94 5.67 21.70
N ILE A 238 1.79 6.36 21.65
CA ILE A 238 1.65 7.78 22.01
C ILE A 238 2.08 8.01 23.47
N THR A 239 1.57 7.19 24.38
CA THR A 239 1.90 7.28 25.81
C THR A 239 3.39 7.05 26.05
N MET A 240 3.96 6.01 25.45
CA MET A 240 5.38 5.67 25.61
C MET A 240 6.27 6.76 25.03
N ALA A 241 5.95 7.27 23.83
CA ALA A 241 6.69 8.36 23.21
C ALA A 241 6.59 9.66 24.01
N GLY A 242 5.46 9.96 24.61
CA GLY A 242 5.28 11.12 25.48
C GLY A 242 6.02 11.03 26.81
N ALA A 243 6.18 9.83 27.36
CA ALA A 243 6.77 9.59 28.68
C ALA A 243 8.30 9.40 28.66
N ASN A 244 8.91 9.16 27.50
CA ASN A 244 10.34 8.84 27.39
C ASN A 244 11.05 9.82 26.45
N THR A 245 12.30 10.12 26.72
CA THR A 245 13.14 10.97 25.87
C THR A 245 14.07 10.11 25.05
N PHE A 246 13.96 10.17 23.72
CA PHE A 246 14.82 9.46 22.78
C PHE A 246 14.83 10.12 21.40
N THR A 247 15.79 9.74 20.58
CA THR A 247 15.77 9.94 19.13
C THR A 247 15.85 8.57 18.48
N THR A 248 15.08 8.33 17.41
CA THR A 248 15.08 7.04 16.71
C THR A 248 16.41 6.79 16.03
N ALA A 249 16.80 5.52 15.94
CA ALA A 249 17.94 5.13 15.12
C ALA A 249 17.60 5.21 13.61
N ASP A 250 18.60 5.45 12.78
CA ASP A 250 18.51 5.59 11.33
C ASP A 250 17.81 4.40 10.65
N GLY A 251 18.00 3.18 11.18
CA GLY A 251 17.42 1.96 10.60
C GLY A 251 15.90 1.87 10.63
N PHE A 252 15.18 2.75 11.35
CA PHE A 252 13.71 2.74 11.36
C PHE A 252 13.08 3.41 10.15
N PHE A 253 13.74 4.43 9.58
CA PHE A 253 13.18 5.24 8.49
C PHE A 253 14.15 5.41 7.32
N GLY A 254 15.25 4.69 7.35
CA GLY A 254 16.33 4.79 6.38
C GLY A 254 17.41 5.81 6.77
N PRO A 255 18.57 5.71 6.12
CA PRO A 255 19.76 6.49 6.48
C PRO A 255 19.49 8.00 6.53
N GLY A 256 19.88 8.63 7.64
CA GLY A 256 19.75 10.07 7.83
C GLY A 256 18.36 10.56 8.23
N VAL A 257 17.35 9.70 8.34
CA VAL A 257 16.01 10.09 8.78
C VAL A 257 15.78 9.63 10.21
N THR A 258 15.69 10.59 11.14
CA THR A 258 15.46 10.34 12.55
C THR A 258 14.41 11.28 13.12
N TYR A 259 13.67 10.80 14.12
CA TYR A 259 12.65 11.57 14.81
C TYR A 259 12.83 11.49 16.32
N GLY A 260 12.74 12.65 16.98
CA GLY A 260 12.63 12.69 18.44
C GLY A 260 11.30 12.12 18.92
N ASN A 261 11.24 11.65 20.15
CA ASN A 261 10.08 11.02 20.76
C ASN A 261 8.76 11.80 20.58
N LEU A 262 8.78 13.13 20.70
CA LEU A 262 7.57 13.95 20.52
C LEU A 262 7.07 13.96 19.06
N LYS A 263 7.98 13.86 18.07
CA LYS A 263 7.58 13.66 16.68
C LYS A 263 7.01 12.26 16.45
N VAL A 264 7.57 11.24 17.10
CA VAL A 264 7.01 9.87 17.08
C VAL A 264 5.59 9.85 17.65
N ALA A 265 5.33 10.56 18.75
CA ALA A 265 3.98 10.70 19.30
C ALA A 265 3.02 11.37 18.30
N LYS A 266 3.46 12.40 17.57
CA LYS A 266 2.66 13.05 16.52
C LYS A 266 2.38 12.14 15.34
N ILE A 267 3.36 11.36 14.89
CA ILE A 267 3.18 10.32 13.86
C ILE A 267 2.12 9.32 14.30
N ALA A 268 2.24 8.79 15.52
CA ALA A 268 1.27 7.83 16.06
C ALA A 268 -0.15 8.43 16.16
N ASN A 269 -0.28 9.68 16.58
CA ASN A 269 -1.57 10.41 16.62
C ASN A 269 -2.16 10.55 15.20
N THR A 270 -1.36 10.97 14.21
CA THR A 270 -1.83 11.08 12.82
C THR A 270 -2.30 9.73 12.29
N MET A 271 -1.55 8.65 12.54
CA MET A 271 -1.92 7.32 12.07
C MET A 271 -3.16 6.76 12.78
N ALA A 272 -3.37 7.12 14.05
CA ALA A 272 -4.60 6.82 14.78
C ALA A 272 -5.81 7.55 14.19
N ALA A 273 -5.68 8.85 13.92
CA ALA A 273 -6.72 9.64 13.25
C ALA A 273 -7.04 9.07 11.86
N ARG A 274 -6.01 8.77 11.08
CA ARG A 274 -6.10 8.16 9.74
C ARG A 274 -6.81 6.82 9.79
N THR A 275 -6.49 5.96 10.74
CA THR A 275 -7.12 4.65 10.91
C THR A 275 -8.62 4.79 11.14
N LEU A 276 -9.05 5.67 12.03
CA LEU A 276 -10.47 5.89 12.30
C LEU A 276 -11.20 6.52 11.11
N ALA A 277 -10.62 7.54 10.49
CA ALA A 277 -11.23 8.26 9.38
C ALA A 277 -11.38 7.39 8.12
N TYR A 278 -10.41 6.50 7.84
CA TYR A 278 -10.38 5.70 6.63
C TYR A 278 -10.97 4.28 6.79
N PHE A 279 -11.32 3.89 8.01
CA PHE A 279 -11.91 2.57 8.28
C PHE A 279 -13.23 2.29 7.56
N PRO A 280 -14.16 3.25 7.40
CA PRO A 280 -15.46 2.98 6.78
C PRO A 280 -15.33 2.40 5.36
N ARG A 281 -16.21 1.45 5.05
CA ARG A 281 -16.30 0.79 3.74
C ARG A 281 -17.30 1.45 2.79
N ASN A 282 -18.15 2.34 3.33
CA ASN A 282 -19.21 3.03 2.59
C ASN A 282 -19.66 4.30 3.33
N ALA A 283 -20.52 5.10 2.69
CA ALA A 283 -21.01 6.35 3.25
C ALA A 283 -21.85 6.15 4.52
N ALA A 284 -22.60 5.06 4.64
CA ALA A 284 -23.39 4.76 5.83
C ALA A 284 -22.48 4.52 7.04
N GLN A 285 -21.42 3.75 6.90
CA GLN A 285 -20.42 3.58 7.95
C GLN A 285 -19.66 4.89 8.24
N ASN A 286 -19.34 5.67 7.20
CA ASN A 286 -18.69 6.97 7.36
C ASN A 286 -19.52 7.96 8.18
N ALA A 287 -20.84 7.91 8.06
CA ALA A 287 -21.75 8.73 8.85
C ALA A 287 -21.72 8.39 10.37
N THR A 288 -21.25 7.21 10.74
CA THR A 288 -21.19 6.74 12.15
C THR A 288 -19.80 6.86 12.78
N VAL A 289 -18.84 7.44 12.09
CA VAL A 289 -17.48 7.66 12.61
C VAL A 289 -17.52 8.59 13.82
N ASP A 290 -16.79 8.26 14.86
CA ASP A 290 -16.53 9.15 15.99
C ASP A 290 -15.57 10.27 15.59
N TRP A 291 -16.10 11.28 14.90
CA TRP A 291 -15.34 12.41 14.41
C TRP A 291 -14.73 13.26 15.53
N ALA A 292 -15.31 13.24 16.74
CA ALA A 292 -14.71 13.90 17.90
C ALA A 292 -13.40 13.20 18.31
N ARG A 293 -13.39 11.88 18.29
CA ARG A 293 -12.17 11.09 18.55
C ARG A 293 -11.12 11.28 17.45
N VAL A 294 -11.54 11.34 16.18
CA VAL A 294 -10.65 11.66 15.05
C VAL A 294 -10.01 13.04 15.25
N ALA A 295 -10.81 14.07 15.59
CA ALA A 295 -10.30 15.41 15.86
C ALA A 295 -9.31 15.43 17.03
N GLY A 296 -9.57 14.65 18.08
CA GLY A 296 -8.67 14.51 19.22
C GLY A 296 -7.27 14.02 18.84
N TYR A 297 -7.19 13.01 18.02
CA TYR A 297 -5.90 12.53 17.50
C TYR A 297 -5.28 13.50 16.50
N ALA A 298 -6.02 13.93 15.46
CA ALA A 298 -5.48 14.77 14.39
C ALA A 298 -4.95 16.11 14.91
N SER A 299 -5.58 16.71 15.91
CA SER A 299 -5.09 17.96 16.53
C SER A 299 -3.77 17.80 17.29
N ASN A 300 -3.37 16.57 17.62
CA ASN A 300 -2.07 16.23 18.19
C ASN A 300 -1.13 15.58 17.17
N GLY A 301 -1.50 15.58 15.91
CA GLY A 301 -0.76 14.95 14.81
C GLY A 301 0.41 15.78 14.27
N ILE A 302 0.94 15.35 13.11
CA ILE A 302 2.14 15.92 12.47
C ILE A 302 1.99 17.36 12.01
N SER A 303 0.78 17.84 11.78
CA SER A 303 0.51 19.23 11.41
C SER A 303 0.40 20.17 12.61
N SER A 304 0.33 19.65 13.83
CA SER A 304 0.20 20.44 15.06
C SER A 304 1.49 21.16 15.42
N GLY A 305 1.40 22.44 15.73
CA GLY A 305 2.55 23.27 16.14
C GLY A 305 3.53 23.51 14.97
N THR A 306 4.66 22.83 14.98
CA THR A 306 5.62 22.87 13.87
C THR A 306 5.34 21.70 12.91
N PRO A 307 4.69 21.93 11.78
CA PRO A 307 4.36 20.89 10.82
C PRO A 307 5.60 20.21 10.23
N PHE A 308 5.49 18.92 9.96
CA PHE A 308 6.48 18.15 9.22
C PHE A 308 5.80 16.99 8.49
N ASN A 309 6.39 16.54 7.39
CA ASN A 309 5.97 15.31 6.74
C ASN A 309 6.62 14.10 7.46
N TRP A 310 5.88 13.01 7.55
CA TRP A 310 6.50 11.75 7.96
C TRP A 310 7.12 11.09 6.73
N GLU A 311 8.42 10.97 6.73
CA GLU A 311 9.21 10.59 5.56
C GLU A 311 10.07 9.36 5.83
N PHE A 312 10.38 8.65 4.75
CA PHE A 312 11.36 7.58 4.71
C PHE A 312 12.43 7.93 3.67
N ASN A 313 13.68 7.65 3.98
CA ASN A 313 14.75 7.82 3.00
C ASN A 313 14.61 6.82 1.87
N GLN A 314 14.93 7.26 0.64
CA GLN A 314 15.05 6.42 -0.52
C GLN A 314 16.53 6.26 -0.87
N ASP A 315 16.98 5.03 -1.13
CA ASP A 315 18.37 4.71 -1.44
C ASP A 315 18.50 4.07 -2.84
N ALA A 316 17.83 4.64 -3.81
CA ALA A 316 17.70 4.12 -5.17
C ALA A 316 17.12 2.69 -5.19
N CYS A 317 16.17 2.41 -4.31
CA CYS A 317 15.58 1.09 -4.12
C CYS A 317 16.60 -0.04 -3.86
N ASN A 318 17.75 0.25 -3.29
CA ASN A 318 18.68 -0.81 -2.85
C ASN A 318 18.16 -1.50 -1.59
N THR A 319 17.62 -0.69 -0.65
CA THR A 319 17.12 -1.15 0.65
C THR A 319 15.80 -0.49 1.02
N TRP A 320 15.59 0.77 0.63
CA TRP A 320 14.40 1.56 0.87
C TRP A 320 13.81 2.03 -0.45
N CYS A 321 12.52 1.77 -0.66
CA CYS A 321 11.86 2.04 -1.93
C CYS A 321 10.38 2.37 -1.73
N ASP A 322 9.95 3.47 -2.30
CA ASP A 322 8.54 3.81 -2.47
C ASP A 322 8.11 3.56 -3.92
N GLN A 323 7.53 2.42 -4.17
CA GLN A 323 7.11 2.05 -5.53
C GLN A 323 5.89 2.84 -5.99
N LEU A 324 5.02 3.28 -5.08
CA LEU A 324 3.88 4.08 -5.47
C LEU A 324 4.33 5.42 -6.06
N GLU A 325 5.25 6.12 -5.40
CA GLU A 325 5.77 7.39 -5.89
C GLU A 325 6.59 7.21 -7.18
N VAL A 326 7.46 6.20 -7.23
CA VAL A 326 8.25 5.89 -8.42
C VAL A 326 7.36 5.66 -9.65
N TRP A 327 6.36 4.79 -9.55
CA TRP A 327 5.50 4.46 -10.68
C TRP A 327 4.49 5.57 -11.01
N SER A 328 4.03 6.33 -10.02
CA SER A 328 3.13 7.47 -10.24
C SER A 328 3.77 8.56 -11.09
N ASN A 329 5.08 8.74 -10.98
CA ASN A 329 5.84 9.69 -11.79
C ASN A 329 6.27 9.12 -13.15
N ASP A 330 6.10 7.84 -13.40
CA ASP A 330 6.37 7.24 -14.71
C ASP A 330 5.16 7.33 -15.63
N PHE A 331 5.12 8.39 -16.43
CA PHE A 331 4.02 8.67 -17.37
C PHE A 331 3.80 7.59 -18.43
N GLY A 332 4.79 6.75 -18.68
CA GLY A 332 4.70 5.59 -19.57
C GLY A 332 3.94 4.44 -18.93
N THR A 333 4.00 4.33 -17.61
CA THR A 333 3.42 3.22 -16.84
C THR A 333 2.11 3.61 -16.18
N MET A 334 2.07 4.77 -15.51
CA MET A 334 0.85 5.26 -14.86
C MET A 334 0.59 6.72 -15.23
N ARG A 335 -0.68 7.04 -15.40
CA ARG A 335 -1.13 8.42 -15.63
C ARG A 335 -2.19 8.81 -14.63
N VAL A 336 -2.40 10.09 -14.52
CA VAL A 336 -3.54 10.63 -13.78
C VAL A 336 -4.82 10.13 -14.42
N HIS A 337 -5.77 9.66 -13.62
CA HIS A 337 -7.06 9.20 -14.11
C HIS A 337 -7.87 10.37 -14.66
N SER A 338 -8.69 10.14 -15.70
CA SER A 338 -9.55 11.15 -16.31
C SER A 338 -10.45 11.87 -15.30
N ARG A 339 -10.93 11.20 -14.26
CA ARG A 339 -11.70 11.79 -13.16
C ARG A 339 -10.94 12.94 -12.47
N VAL A 340 -9.69 12.73 -12.14
CA VAL A 340 -8.87 13.76 -11.46
C VAL A 340 -8.49 14.88 -12.43
N ALA A 341 -8.19 14.52 -13.67
CA ALA A 341 -7.95 15.52 -14.73
C ALA A 341 -9.17 16.43 -14.93
N HIS A 342 -10.38 15.83 -14.93
CA HIS A 342 -11.64 16.55 -15.04
C HIS A 342 -11.90 17.46 -13.82
N LEU A 343 -11.55 17.04 -12.61
CA LEU A 343 -11.62 17.89 -11.42
C LEU A 343 -10.74 19.13 -11.55
N LEU A 344 -9.54 18.95 -12.08
CA LEU A 344 -8.57 20.04 -12.27
C LEU A 344 -8.98 21.02 -13.37
N ASP A 345 -9.51 20.50 -14.48
CA ASP A 345 -9.97 21.29 -15.64
C ASP A 345 -11.19 20.65 -16.32
N PRO A 346 -12.40 20.87 -15.77
CA PRO A 346 -13.61 20.29 -16.33
C PRO A 346 -13.97 20.83 -17.73
N ALA A 347 -13.41 21.96 -18.12
CA ALA A 347 -13.72 22.57 -19.41
C ALA A 347 -12.99 21.89 -20.58
N SER A 348 -11.79 21.39 -20.37
CA SER A 348 -10.97 20.81 -21.44
C SER A 348 -10.59 19.33 -21.24
N GLN A 349 -10.77 18.79 -20.03
CA GLN A 349 -10.42 17.42 -19.71
C GLN A 349 -11.70 16.59 -19.49
N PRO A 350 -12.17 15.83 -20.47
CA PRO A 350 -13.36 15.01 -20.32
C PRO A 350 -13.12 13.78 -19.43
N ASP A 351 -14.18 13.32 -18.75
CA ASP A 351 -14.20 12.05 -18.05
C ASP A 351 -15.43 11.24 -18.53
N PRO A 352 -15.25 10.09 -19.18
CA PRO A 352 -13.98 9.46 -19.57
C PRO A 352 -13.22 10.25 -20.66
N TRP A 353 -11.91 9.99 -20.76
CA TRP A 353 -11.08 10.69 -21.73
C TRP A 353 -11.44 10.39 -23.18
N ASP A 354 -11.53 11.45 -23.97
CA ASP A 354 -11.71 11.37 -25.41
C ASP A 354 -10.37 11.72 -26.12
N PRO A 355 -9.68 10.72 -26.70
CA PRO A 355 -8.41 10.96 -27.37
C PRO A 355 -8.52 11.85 -28.62
N THR A 356 -9.74 12.04 -29.15
CA THR A 356 -9.97 12.95 -30.30
C THR A 356 -10.02 14.41 -29.87
N THR A 357 -10.27 14.68 -28.59
CA THR A 357 -10.36 16.01 -27.99
C THR A 357 -9.19 16.34 -27.08
N ASN A 358 -8.03 15.71 -27.31
CA ASN A 358 -6.84 15.90 -26.49
C ASN A 358 -6.40 17.36 -26.43
N THR A 359 -7.11 18.14 -25.65
CA THR A 359 -6.95 19.57 -25.52
C THR A 359 -5.93 19.86 -24.40
N HIS A 360 -5.09 20.82 -24.65
CA HIS A 360 -4.14 21.32 -23.66
C HIS A 360 -4.91 21.91 -22.47
N PRO A 361 -4.60 21.53 -21.22
CA PRO A 361 -5.31 22.03 -20.04
C PRO A 361 -5.06 23.51 -19.80
N ASN A 362 -6.00 24.15 -19.16
CA ASN A 362 -5.87 25.52 -18.66
C ASN A 362 -6.67 25.63 -17.35
N SER A 363 -6.06 25.21 -16.25
CA SER A 363 -6.68 25.16 -14.94
C SER A 363 -6.35 26.38 -14.10
N PRO A 364 -7.30 26.90 -13.30
CA PRO A 364 -7.00 27.90 -12.29
C PRO A 364 -6.14 27.34 -11.15
N ASP A 365 -6.08 26.02 -10.99
CA ASP A 365 -5.25 25.35 -9.99
C ASP A 365 -3.80 25.33 -10.44
N LYS A 366 -2.93 26.02 -9.69
CA LYS A 366 -1.49 26.12 -10.01
C LYS A 366 -0.74 24.80 -9.96
N ARG A 367 -1.32 23.75 -9.35
CA ARG A 367 -0.75 22.40 -9.37
C ARG A 367 -0.76 21.81 -10.78
N LEU A 368 -1.70 22.21 -11.63
CA LEU A 368 -1.73 21.92 -13.06
C LEU A 368 -1.44 23.18 -13.91
N GLY A 369 -2.13 24.30 -13.65
CA GLY A 369 -2.01 25.54 -14.42
C GLY A 369 -2.27 25.30 -15.92
N ASP A 370 -1.38 25.84 -16.76
CA ASP A 370 -1.41 25.61 -18.21
C ASP A 370 -0.80 24.26 -18.63
N GLY A 371 -0.40 23.44 -17.68
CA GLY A 371 0.23 22.14 -17.89
C GLY A 371 1.62 22.22 -18.53
N ASN A 372 2.14 23.43 -18.81
CA ASN A 372 3.46 23.57 -19.38
C ASN A 372 4.55 23.20 -18.39
N TYR A 373 5.32 22.23 -18.80
CA TYR A 373 6.52 21.82 -18.11
C TYR A 373 7.72 22.12 -19.01
N ARG A 374 8.54 23.10 -18.62
CA ARG A 374 9.73 23.54 -19.33
C ARG A 374 9.54 24.08 -20.74
N GLY A 375 8.43 24.76 -20.99
CA GLY A 375 8.22 25.38 -22.29
C GLY A 375 8.27 24.41 -23.46
N ALA A 376 7.80 23.18 -23.27
CA ALA A 376 7.64 22.21 -24.34
C ALA A 376 6.60 22.73 -25.33
N THR A 377 7.09 23.30 -26.43
CA THR A 377 6.26 23.86 -27.50
C THR A 377 5.94 22.87 -28.59
N ASP A 378 6.58 21.71 -28.58
CA ASP A 378 6.44 20.68 -29.61
C ASP A 378 5.52 19.56 -29.18
N THR A 379 4.37 19.51 -29.83
CA THR A 379 3.31 18.55 -29.57
C THR A 379 3.54 17.17 -30.22
N SER A 380 4.47 17.04 -31.16
CA SER A 380 4.67 15.80 -31.91
C SER A 380 5.38 14.71 -31.10
N ASN A 381 6.15 15.09 -30.07
CA ASN A 381 6.76 14.24 -29.08
C ASN A 381 6.92 15.01 -27.76
N ALA A 382 5.84 15.64 -27.31
CA ALA A 382 5.86 16.51 -26.14
C ALA A 382 6.41 15.78 -24.91
N PHE A 383 6.08 14.52 -24.76
CA PHE A 383 6.63 13.64 -23.73
C PHE A 383 8.16 13.58 -23.81
N LEU A 384 8.74 13.13 -24.92
CA LEU A 384 10.19 13.02 -25.07
C LEU A 384 10.92 14.35 -24.99
N LYS A 385 10.28 15.45 -25.42
CA LYS A 385 10.90 16.77 -25.40
C LYS A 385 10.84 17.46 -24.04
N VAL A 386 9.76 17.29 -23.33
CA VAL A 386 9.69 17.68 -21.91
C VAL A 386 10.82 16.99 -21.15
N LEU A 387 11.05 15.72 -21.43
CA LEU A 387 12.06 14.90 -20.79
C LEU A 387 13.49 15.28 -21.19
N ASN A 388 13.74 15.48 -22.48
CA ASN A 388 15.06 15.83 -23.00
C ASN A 388 15.46 17.29 -22.72
N ALA A 389 14.50 18.14 -22.37
CA ALA A 389 14.75 19.54 -22.02
C ALA A 389 14.97 19.76 -20.53
N HIS A 390 15.02 18.69 -19.72
CA HIS A 390 15.20 18.77 -18.29
C HIS A 390 16.62 19.22 -17.92
N PRO A 391 16.90 20.48 -17.53
CA PRO A 391 18.20 20.83 -17.02
C PRO A 391 18.34 20.35 -15.59
N ASP A 392 19.49 19.84 -15.27
CA ASP A 392 19.87 19.12 -14.06
C ASP A 392 19.59 19.81 -12.72
N THR A 393 19.26 21.09 -12.73
CA THR A 393 19.15 21.88 -11.51
C THR A 393 17.73 22.27 -11.11
N ASN A 394 16.71 21.95 -11.93
CA ASN A 394 15.33 22.38 -11.71
C ASN A 394 14.33 21.34 -12.20
N CYS A 395 14.21 20.24 -11.47
CA CYS A 395 13.43 19.11 -11.89
C CYS A 395 11.95 19.39 -12.08
N LEU A 396 11.39 20.20 -11.23
CA LEU A 396 9.95 20.32 -11.13
C LEU A 396 9.36 21.44 -11.94
N LYS A 397 10.05 22.56 -12.07
CA LYS A 397 9.51 23.73 -12.72
C LYS A 397 10.58 24.54 -13.43
N PRO A 398 10.55 24.62 -14.75
CA PRO A 398 11.47 25.50 -15.46
C PRO A 398 11.22 26.94 -15.13
N VAL A 399 12.29 27.73 -15.23
CA VAL A 399 12.20 29.20 -15.12
C VAL A 399 11.22 29.72 -16.16
N GLY A 400 10.20 30.46 -15.70
CA GLY A 400 9.18 31.04 -16.57
C GLY A 400 7.92 30.21 -16.78
N CYS A 401 7.84 28.98 -16.20
CA CYS A 401 6.61 28.19 -16.21
C CYS A 401 5.59 28.75 -15.22
N THR A 402 4.37 28.94 -15.64
CA THR A 402 3.30 29.54 -14.83
C THR A 402 2.40 28.51 -14.15
N GLY A 403 2.55 27.24 -14.47
CA GLY A 403 1.72 26.14 -13.95
C GLY A 403 2.49 24.84 -13.76
N GLY A 404 1.78 23.77 -13.38
CA GLY A 404 2.32 22.44 -13.33
C GLY A 404 3.33 22.15 -12.22
N THR A 405 3.00 22.47 -10.96
CA THR A 405 3.85 22.06 -9.83
C THR A 405 3.74 20.58 -9.52
N ASP A 406 2.59 19.97 -9.78
CA ASP A 406 2.28 18.57 -9.45
C ASP A 406 1.91 17.76 -10.70
N PHE A 407 1.38 18.40 -11.73
CA PHE A 407 0.89 17.75 -12.94
C PHE A 407 1.45 18.39 -14.20
N VAL A 408 1.61 17.54 -15.21
CA VAL A 408 2.13 17.96 -16.52
C VAL A 408 1.26 17.36 -17.63
N TRP A 409 1.04 18.14 -18.70
CA TRP A 409 0.45 17.65 -19.92
C TRP A 409 1.47 16.87 -20.76
N THR A 410 1.17 15.63 -21.11
CA THR A 410 2.10 14.72 -21.77
C THR A 410 1.66 14.27 -23.16
N TYR A 411 0.55 14.74 -23.65
CA TYR A 411 -0.08 14.48 -24.95
C TYR A 411 -0.31 13.00 -25.31
N ILE A 412 0.68 12.20 -25.56
CA ILE A 412 0.51 10.79 -25.98
C ILE A 412 1.43 9.87 -25.18
N SER A 413 0.87 8.76 -24.71
CA SER A 413 1.66 7.63 -24.25
C SER A 413 1.77 6.58 -25.35
N VAL A 414 2.97 6.07 -25.56
CA VAL A 414 3.21 4.93 -26.46
C VAL A 414 2.42 3.69 -26.02
N PHE A 415 2.22 3.54 -24.72
CA PHE A 415 1.52 2.41 -24.11
C PHE A 415 0.05 2.68 -23.85
N GLY A 416 -0.33 3.94 -23.67
CA GLY A 416 -1.71 4.35 -23.41
C GLY A 416 -2.58 4.26 -24.65
N ARG A 417 -2.99 3.06 -24.99
CA ARG A 417 -3.91 2.82 -26.09
C ARG A 417 -5.29 2.53 -25.53
N THR A 418 -6.26 3.27 -26.00
CA THR A 418 -7.66 3.10 -25.62
C THR A 418 -8.17 1.69 -25.89
N ASN A 419 -7.78 1.08 -27.02
CA ASN A 419 -8.12 -0.30 -27.34
C ASN A 419 -7.47 -1.37 -26.41
N ARG A 420 -6.73 -0.94 -25.42
CA ARG A 420 -6.15 -1.80 -24.37
C ARG A 420 -6.70 -1.51 -22.98
N GLY A 421 -7.87 -0.90 -22.88
CA GLY A 421 -8.50 -0.56 -21.62
C GLY A 421 -7.94 0.67 -20.92
N ALA A 422 -7.25 1.54 -21.65
CA ALA A 422 -6.69 2.75 -21.08
C ALA A 422 -7.55 4.02 -21.30
N TRP A 423 -8.86 3.84 -21.46
CA TRP A 423 -9.80 4.96 -21.66
C TRP A 423 -10.07 5.80 -20.42
N HIS A 424 -9.69 5.34 -19.25
CA HIS A 424 -9.68 6.16 -18.04
C HIS A 424 -8.41 6.99 -17.90
N GLN A 425 -7.45 6.85 -18.79
CA GLN A 425 -6.28 7.69 -18.81
C GLN A 425 -6.68 9.14 -19.12
N SER A 426 -5.78 10.05 -18.80
CA SER A 426 -5.81 11.41 -19.26
C SER A 426 -4.48 11.75 -19.96
N PRO A 427 -4.36 12.92 -20.61
CA PRO A 427 -3.07 13.38 -21.11
C PRO A 427 -2.13 13.88 -20.00
N LEU A 428 -2.53 13.75 -18.72
CA LEU A 428 -1.77 14.28 -17.60
C LEU A 428 -0.88 13.21 -16.95
N GLY A 429 0.36 13.60 -16.67
CA GLY A 429 1.28 12.88 -15.80
C GLY A 429 1.43 13.59 -14.46
N GLN A 430 1.87 12.87 -13.44
CA GLN A 430 2.24 13.43 -12.15
C GLN A 430 3.74 13.70 -12.11
N ILE A 431 4.15 14.84 -11.53
CA ILE A 431 5.56 15.22 -11.38
C ILE A 431 5.92 15.68 -9.96
N ARG A 432 4.96 15.58 -9.03
CA ARG A 432 5.14 16.08 -7.67
C ARG A 432 6.36 15.47 -6.97
N TYR A 433 6.61 14.20 -7.20
CA TYR A 433 7.70 13.44 -6.59
C TYR A 433 8.88 13.22 -7.54
N ASP A 434 8.92 13.93 -8.66
CA ASP A 434 9.98 13.83 -9.68
C ASP A 434 11.38 14.20 -9.14
N SER A 435 11.43 14.99 -8.07
CA SER A 435 12.67 15.32 -7.38
C SER A 435 13.22 14.20 -6.50
N LEU A 436 12.41 13.19 -6.15
CA LEU A 436 12.85 12.07 -5.32
C LEU A 436 13.97 11.26 -5.97
N PRO A 437 13.94 10.97 -7.28
CA PRO A 437 15.04 10.33 -7.98
C PRO A 437 16.32 11.18 -8.09
N GLY A 438 16.26 12.47 -7.73
CA GLY A 438 17.31 13.41 -8.07
C GLY A 438 17.17 13.93 -9.50
N CYS A 439 17.28 15.23 -9.68
CA CYS A 439 16.97 15.85 -10.97
C CYS A 439 17.83 15.40 -12.14
N GLY A 440 19.04 14.96 -11.93
CA GLY A 440 19.90 14.41 -12.97
C GLY A 440 19.67 12.93 -13.27
N ASP A 441 19.07 12.21 -12.32
CA ASP A 441 19.01 10.76 -12.35
C ASP A 441 17.75 10.22 -13.02
N ASN A 442 16.70 11.02 -13.03
CA ASN A 442 15.45 10.65 -13.68
C ASN A 442 14.82 11.79 -14.48
N PRO A 443 15.48 12.27 -15.54
CA PRO A 443 14.96 13.37 -16.35
C PRO A 443 13.68 12.99 -17.11
N GLN A 444 13.15 11.81 -16.92
CA GLN A 444 12.13 11.24 -17.79
C GLN A 444 10.83 10.87 -17.11
N GLY A 445 10.63 11.22 -15.82
CA GLY A 445 9.50 10.64 -15.11
C GLY A 445 9.53 9.12 -15.25
N SER A 446 10.72 8.53 -15.24
CA SER A 446 10.88 7.09 -15.40
C SER A 446 10.76 6.41 -14.03
N SER A 447 10.57 5.11 -14.03
CA SER A 447 10.58 4.27 -12.84
C SER A 447 11.95 4.15 -12.16
N SER A 448 12.86 5.08 -12.41
CA SER A 448 14.16 5.11 -11.75
C SER A 448 13.98 5.49 -10.28
N PRO A 449 14.51 4.66 -9.38
CA PRO A 449 14.32 4.88 -7.94
C PRO A 449 15.10 6.09 -7.43
N GLY A 450 14.50 6.78 -6.48
CA GLY A 450 15.04 8.00 -5.88
C GLY A 450 16.06 7.80 -4.77
N THR A 451 16.71 8.90 -4.42
CA THR A 451 17.72 8.97 -3.34
C THR A 451 17.38 10.01 -2.27
N LEU A 452 16.20 10.62 -2.34
CA LEU A 452 15.72 11.60 -1.38
C LEU A 452 14.64 11.01 -0.46
N ASN A 453 14.20 11.79 0.51
CA ASN A 453 13.15 11.36 1.42
C ASN A 453 11.78 11.37 0.72
N ALA A 454 11.08 10.25 0.79
CA ALA A 454 9.71 10.10 0.31
C ALA A 454 8.72 10.31 1.45
N PRO A 455 7.69 11.15 1.30
CA PRO A 455 6.68 11.35 2.32
C PRO A 455 5.69 10.17 2.36
N MET A 456 5.74 9.41 3.45
CA MET A 456 4.70 8.41 3.76
C MET A 456 3.37 9.07 4.14
N VAL A 457 3.42 10.18 4.87
CA VAL A 457 2.25 10.98 5.24
C VAL A 457 2.61 12.46 5.20
N LEU A 458 1.86 13.22 4.43
CA LEU A 458 1.97 14.66 4.36
C LEU A 458 1.32 15.33 5.57
N ALA A 459 1.89 16.42 6.07
CA ALA A 459 1.21 17.27 7.05
C ALA A 459 -0.17 17.72 6.55
N ALA A 460 -0.29 17.98 5.25
CA ALA A 460 -1.55 18.30 4.60
C ALA A 460 -2.61 17.19 4.75
N GLU A 461 -2.23 15.91 4.73
CA GLU A 461 -3.18 14.82 4.96
C GLU A 461 -3.79 14.91 6.37
N ASN A 462 -2.96 15.16 7.38
CA ASN A 462 -3.45 15.34 8.75
C ASN A 462 -4.36 16.58 8.90
N ASP A 463 -4.01 17.67 8.21
CA ASP A 463 -4.87 18.88 8.17
C ASP A 463 -6.23 18.58 7.55
N LEU A 464 -6.27 17.84 6.45
CA LEU A 464 -7.52 17.48 5.77
C LEU A 464 -8.36 16.48 6.60
N ILE A 465 -7.74 15.56 7.31
CA ILE A 465 -8.44 14.67 8.27
C ILE A 465 -9.03 15.49 9.41
N LEU A 466 -8.28 16.44 9.98
CA LEU A 466 -8.78 17.32 11.03
C LEU A 466 -9.91 18.23 10.52
N ALA A 467 -9.75 18.80 9.31
CA ALA A 467 -10.79 19.63 8.69
C ALA A 467 -12.10 18.84 8.53
N GLU A 468 -12.03 17.60 8.07
CA GLU A 468 -13.21 16.76 7.96
C GLU A 468 -13.86 16.47 9.32
N ALA A 469 -13.05 16.17 10.33
CA ALA A 469 -13.55 15.96 11.67
C ALA A 469 -14.21 17.21 12.26
N LEU A 470 -13.72 18.38 11.93
CA LEU A 470 -14.33 19.66 12.31
C LEU A 470 -15.61 19.98 11.54
N ILE A 471 -15.77 19.46 10.32
CA ILE A 471 -17.01 19.63 9.53
C ILE A 471 -18.08 18.63 9.99
N ARG A 472 -17.70 17.36 10.17
CA ARG A 472 -18.65 16.26 10.45
C ARG A 472 -18.90 16.01 11.93
N GLY A 473 -18.07 16.55 12.80
CA GLY A 473 -18.15 16.33 14.24
C GLY A 473 -19.42 16.90 14.89
N PRO A 474 -19.69 16.52 16.14
CA PRO A 474 -20.91 16.94 16.84
C PRO A 474 -20.96 18.43 17.14
N ALA A 475 -19.83 19.13 17.08
CA ALA A 475 -19.72 20.60 17.24
C ALA A 475 -18.91 21.16 16.05
N PRO A 476 -19.54 21.38 14.89
CA PRO A 476 -18.83 21.81 13.68
C PRO A 476 -18.11 23.15 13.88
N ASN A 477 -16.86 23.22 13.42
CA ASN A 477 -16.08 24.46 13.37
C ASN A 477 -15.60 24.72 11.93
N LEU A 478 -16.50 25.26 11.11
CA LEU A 478 -16.25 25.47 9.68
C LEU A 478 -15.15 26.50 9.42
N ALA A 479 -14.98 27.47 10.31
CA ALA A 479 -13.93 28.49 10.17
C ALA A 479 -12.53 27.88 10.32
N GLN A 480 -12.33 27.01 11.30
CA GLN A 480 -11.07 26.30 11.46
C GLN A 480 -10.87 25.26 10.35
N ALA A 481 -11.91 24.54 9.94
CA ALA A 481 -11.85 23.64 8.81
C ALA A 481 -11.44 24.36 7.52
N ALA A 482 -12.04 25.54 7.25
CA ALA A 482 -11.65 26.39 6.11
C ALA A 482 -10.16 26.77 6.16
N THR A 483 -9.65 27.14 7.33
CA THR A 483 -8.23 27.48 7.50
C THR A 483 -7.34 26.30 7.10
N LEU A 484 -7.64 25.09 7.55
CA LEU A 484 -6.87 23.87 7.25
C LEU A 484 -6.93 23.51 5.77
N ILE A 485 -8.11 23.55 5.15
CA ILE A 485 -8.29 23.29 3.71
C ILE A 485 -7.50 24.33 2.89
N ASN A 486 -7.50 25.59 3.31
CA ASN A 486 -6.85 26.68 2.59
C ASN A 486 -5.32 26.62 2.64
N ASN A 487 -4.71 25.83 3.53
CA ASN A 487 -3.29 25.57 3.53
C ASN A 487 -2.82 24.99 2.17
N THR A 488 -3.61 24.12 1.56
CA THR A 488 -3.31 23.54 0.23
C THR A 488 -4.08 24.24 -0.88
N ARG A 489 -5.37 24.48 -0.69
CA ARG A 489 -6.24 25.08 -1.72
C ARG A 489 -5.75 26.47 -2.17
N VAL A 490 -5.49 27.34 -1.23
CA VAL A 490 -4.95 28.68 -1.51
C VAL A 490 -3.43 28.66 -1.61
N GLY A 491 -2.79 28.00 -0.63
CA GLY A 491 -1.34 28.03 -0.49
C GLY A 491 -0.60 27.36 -1.65
N ARG A 492 -1.09 26.25 -2.15
CA ARG A 492 -0.50 25.51 -3.29
C ARG A 492 -1.29 25.71 -4.58
N GLY A 493 -2.60 25.53 -4.52
CA GLY A 493 -3.47 25.62 -5.70
C GLY A 493 -3.71 27.04 -6.17
N GLY A 494 -3.60 28.05 -5.30
CA GLY A 494 -3.93 29.44 -5.63
C GLY A 494 -5.43 29.64 -5.96
N LEU A 495 -6.27 28.72 -5.52
CA LEU A 495 -7.71 28.73 -5.76
C LEU A 495 -8.44 29.68 -4.81
N THR A 496 -9.70 29.97 -5.13
CA THR A 496 -10.60 30.72 -4.24
C THR A 496 -10.67 30.04 -2.86
N PRO A 497 -10.56 30.81 -1.77
CA PRO A 497 -10.61 30.25 -0.43
C PRO A 497 -11.90 29.45 -0.18
N SER A 498 -11.76 28.30 0.47
CA SER A 498 -12.87 27.52 1.00
C SER A 498 -13.50 28.22 2.19
N THR A 499 -14.79 28.00 2.38
CA THR A 499 -15.54 28.34 3.60
C THR A 499 -15.72 27.14 4.55
N GLY A 500 -15.00 26.06 4.31
CA GLY A 500 -15.09 24.83 5.11
C GLY A 500 -16.16 23.87 4.60
N THR A 501 -16.30 23.73 3.28
CA THR A 501 -17.26 22.80 2.67
C THR A 501 -16.66 21.41 2.47
N LEU A 502 -17.52 20.37 2.47
CA LEU A 502 -17.09 19.01 2.13
C LEU A 502 -16.63 18.89 0.67
N ALA A 503 -17.20 19.68 -0.23
CA ALA A 503 -16.81 19.66 -1.64
C ALA A 503 -15.37 20.15 -1.83
N ASP A 504 -14.99 21.27 -1.19
CA ASP A 504 -13.63 21.78 -1.23
C ASP A 504 -12.65 20.82 -0.55
N LEU A 505 -13.06 20.23 0.57
CA LEU A 505 -12.27 19.21 1.27
C LEU A 505 -12.00 18.01 0.38
N GLN A 506 -13.04 17.45 -0.27
CA GLN A 506 -12.89 16.28 -1.14
C GLN A 506 -12.02 16.59 -2.36
N TYR A 507 -12.13 17.78 -2.92
CA TYR A 507 -11.24 18.23 -3.98
C TYR A 507 -9.77 18.20 -3.51
N GLU A 508 -9.47 18.73 -2.34
CA GLU A 508 -8.11 18.71 -1.80
C GLU A 508 -7.64 17.28 -1.45
N GLN A 509 -8.52 16.42 -0.97
CA GLN A 509 -8.19 15.01 -0.73
C GLN A 509 -7.86 14.27 -2.02
N ASP A 510 -8.47 14.62 -3.15
CA ASP A 510 -8.21 13.99 -4.45
C ASP A 510 -6.93 14.55 -5.11
N VAL A 511 -6.73 15.84 -5.05
CA VAL A 511 -5.65 16.52 -5.79
C VAL A 511 -4.36 16.58 -4.97
N GLU A 512 -4.46 16.94 -3.69
CA GLU A 512 -3.27 17.10 -2.83
C GLU A 512 -2.66 15.76 -2.39
N LEU A 513 -3.48 14.74 -2.18
CA LEU A 513 -3.00 13.43 -1.68
C LEU A 513 -2.72 12.43 -2.80
N LEU A 514 -2.78 12.84 -4.05
CA LEU A 514 -2.55 11.95 -5.18
C LEU A 514 -1.10 11.45 -5.19
N GLY A 515 -0.93 10.14 -5.24
CA GLY A 515 0.37 9.49 -5.41
C GLY A 515 1.27 9.42 -4.17
N SER A 516 0.87 9.99 -3.02
CA SER A 516 1.69 9.90 -1.79
C SER A 516 1.51 8.58 -1.05
N ASN A 517 0.28 8.07 -1.01
CA ASN A 517 -0.09 6.84 -0.34
C ASN A 517 -1.50 6.38 -0.76
N ASN A 518 -2.08 5.42 -0.05
CA ASN A 518 -3.40 4.87 -0.37
C ASN A 518 -4.59 5.70 0.13
N ALA A 519 -4.39 6.91 0.66
CA ALA A 519 -5.47 7.79 1.12
C ALA A 519 -6.58 8.00 0.08
N PRO A 520 -6.29 8.22 -1.22
CA PRO A 520 -7.34 8.35 -2.24
C PRO A 520 -8.30 7.16 -2.29
N TYR A 521 -7.83 5.93 -2.17
CA TYR A 521 -8.70 4.76 -2.16
C TYR A 521 -9.66 4.76 -0.98
N TYR A 522 -9.17 5.00 0.22
CA TYR A 522 -10.00 5.03 1.41
C TYR A 522 -10.98 6.20 1.39
N ASN A 523 -10.56 7.36 0.88
CA ASN A 523 -11.43 8.53 0.73
C ASN A 523 -12.57 8.26 -0.24
N GLN A 524 -12.31 7.69 -1.42
CA GLN A 524 -13.34 7.37 -2.40
C GLN A 524 -14.28 6.28 -1.89
N ARG A 525 -13.74 5.24 -1.22
CA ARG A 525 -14.50 4.14 -0.66
C ARG A 525 -15.54 4.59 0.36
N ARG A 526 -15.11 5.39 1.33
CA ARG A 526 -15.97 5.79 2.45
C ARG A 526 -17.07 6.81 2.11
N ILE A 527 -17.06 7.36 0.91
CA ILE A 527 -18.09 8.27 0.41
C ILE A 527 -18.91 7.67 -0.74
N ASP A 528 -18.80 6.36 -0.96
CA ASP A 528 -19.45 5.61 -2.05
C ASP A 528 -19.12 6.17 -3.46
N ASN A 529 -17.90 6.68 -3.65
CA ASN A 529 -17.47 7.25 -4.92
C ASN A 529 -16.47 6.36 -5.68
N LEU A 530 -16.29 5.11 -5.26
CA LEU A 530 -15.62 4.11 -6.10
C LEU A 530 -16.54 3.76 -7.28
N GLU A 531 -15.95 3.31 -8.38
CA GLU A 531 -16.75 2.75 -9.46
C GLU A 531 -17.57 1.56 -8.96
N PRO A 532 -18.78 1.38 -9.52
CA PRO A 532 -19.59 0.20 -9.21
C PRO A 532 -18.78 -1.09 -9.33
N LEU A 533 -19.05 -2.04 -8.45
CA LEU A 533 -18.37 -3.33 -8.34
C LEU A 533 -16.88 -3.28 -7.92
N THR A 534 -16.34 -2.11 -7.60
CA THR A 534 -15.00 -2.03 -7.02
C THR A 534 -15.00 -2.67 -5.62
N PRO A 535 -14.10 -3.59 -5.31
CA PRO A 535 -13.99 -4.17 -3.98
C PRO A 535 -13.72 -3.10 -2.91
N HIS A 536 -14.44 -3.18 -1.79
CA HIS A 536 -14.28 -2.27 -0.67
C HIS A 536 -13.31 -2.79 0.40
N GLU A 537 -13.00 -4.08 0.37
CA GLU A 537 -12.08 -4.76 1.27
C GLU A 537 -11.57 -6.04 0.60
N MET A 538 -10.53 -6.63 1.15
CA MET A 538 -9.92 -7.86 0.66
C MET A 538 -10.41 -9.05 1.48
N PRO A 539 -10.63 -10.21 0.84
CA PRO A 539 -10.85 -11.46 1.55
C PRO A 539 -9.55 -11.96 2.21
N VAL A 540 -9.69 -12.86 3.17
CA VAL A 540 -8.53 -13.63 3.66
C VAL A 540 -7.92 -14.41 2.49
N PRO A 541 -6.59 -14.42 2.32
CA PRO A 541 -5.95 -15.08 1.19
C PRO A 541 -6.31 -16.56 1.07
N ALA A 542 -6.51 -17.02 -0.16
CA ALA A 542 -6.86 -18.39 -0.47
C ALA A 542 -5.88 -19.42 0.12
N LYS A 543 -4.60 -19.09 0.21
CA LYS A 543 -3.59 -19.95 0.83
C LYS A 543 -3.85 -20.15 2.32
N GLU A 544 -4.20 -19.08 3.05
CA GLU A 544 -4.54 -19.17 4.48
C GLU A 544 -5.81 -20.01 4.69
N LEU A 545 -6.84 -19.74 3.89
CA LEU A 545 -8.09 -20.51 3.93
C LEU A 545 -7.83 -21.99 3.66
N GLY A 546 -7.01 -22.31 2.66
CA GLY A 546 -6.64 -23.69 2.32
C GLY A 546 -5.89 -24.41 3.45
N VAL A 547 -4.96 -23.74 4.13
CA VAL A 547 -4.24 -24.30 5.28
C VAL A 547 -5.20 -24.58 6.45
N LEU A 548 -6.18 -23.73 6.65
CA LEU A 548 -7.16 -23.83 7.73
C LEU A 548 -8.36 -24.72 7.37
N GLY A 549 -8.43 -25.22 6.13
CA GLY A 549 -9.56 -26.03 5.64
C GLY A 549 -10.86 -25.25 5.56
N ILE A 550 -10.78 -23.93 5.37
CA ILE A 550 -11.93 -23.02 5.23
C ILE A 550 -12.25 -22.86 3.75
N PRO A 551 -13.53 -22.90 3.35
CA PRO A 551 -13.93 -22.65 1.96
C PRO A 551 -13.44 -21.29 1.43
N LEU A 552 -13.08 -21.25 0.15
CA LEU A 552 -12.71 -20.01 -0.52
C LEU A 552 -13.92 -19.09 -0.63
N TYR A 553 -13.66 -17.81 -0.54
CA TYR A 553 -14.62 -16.75 -0.82
C TYR A 553 -13.87 -15.58 -1.46
N THR A 554 -14.58 -14.74 -2.21
CA THR A 554 -13.95 -13.68 -3.01
C THR A 554 -14.50 -12.29 -2.71
N CYS A 555 -15.68 -12.23 -2.10
CA CYS A 555 -16.37 -10.98 -1.85
C CYS A 555 -15.78 -10.19 -0.68
N GLY A 556 -14.76 -9.43 -0.95
CA GLY A 556 -14.27 -8.40 -0.04
C GLY A 556 -15.01 -7.07 -0.24
N GLY A 557 -16.35 -7.07 -0.08
CA GLY A 557 -17.18 -5.90 -0.40
C GLY A 557 -17.42 -5.68 -1.89
N ALA A 558 -16.92 -6.54 -2.77
CA ALA A 558 -17.27 -6.60 -4.18
C ALA A 558 -18.51 -7.46 -4.40
N ILE A 559 -19.23 -7.18 -5.47
CA ILE A 559 -20.42 -7.92 -5.87
C ILE A 559 -20.08 -8.68 -7.16
N HIS A 560 -20.44 -9.96 -7.22
CA HIS A 560 -20.36 -10.72 -8.47
C HIS A 560 -21.21 -10.05 -9.57
N PRO A 561 -20.91 -10.28 -10.86
CA PRO A 561 -21.70 -9.71 -11.95
C PRO A 561 -23.20 -10.03 -11.89
N ASP A 562 -23.58 -11.14 -11.29
CA ASP A 562 -24.97 -11.53 -11.06
C ASP A 562 -25.61 -10.91 -9.80
N GLY A 563 -24.87 -10.06 -9.07
CA GLY A 563 -25.31 -9.41 -7.84
C GLY A 563 -25.14 -10.26 -6.58
N SER A 564 -24.60 -11.46 -6.69
CA SER A 564 -24.27 -12.30 -5.52
C SER A 564 -22.94 -11.89 -4.89
N CYS A 565 -22.71 -12.37 -3.68
CA CYS A 565 -21.49 -12.11 -2.93
C CYS A 565 -21.22 -13.28 -1.97
N ASP A 566 -20.10 -13.95 -2.15
CA ASP A 566 -19.66 -15.00 -1.23
C ASP A 566 -19.09 -14.35 0.03
N ALA A 567 -19.85 -14.43 1.12
CA ALA A 567 -19.43 -13.93 2.42
C ALA A 567 -18.36 -14.84 3.05
N PHE A 568 -17.60 -14.28 3.99
CA PHE A 568 -16.70 -15.05 4.84
C PHE A 568 -17.46 -16.22 5.47
N PRO A 569 -17.03 -17.47 5.21
CA PRO A 569 -17.71 -18.64 5.76
C PRO A 569 -17.53 -18.65 7.29
N ALA A 570 -18.61 -18.45 8.02
CA ALA A 570 -18.58 -18.56 9.48
C ALA A 570 -18.00 -19.92 9.86
N PRO A 571 -16.90 -20.01 10.61
CA PRO A 571 -16.36 -21.28 11.01
C PRO A 571 -17.43 -22.01 11.81
N SER A 572 -17.83 -23.21 11.37
CA SER A 572 -18.63 -24.08 12.19
C SER A 572 -17.77 -24.52 13.37
N LEU A 573 -17.94 -23.86 14.51
CA LEU A 573 -17.18 -24.09 15.75
C LEU A 573 -17.46 -25.48 16.40
N THR A 574 -18.02 -26.45 15.68
CA THR A 574 -18.48 -27.74 16.21
C THR A 574 -17.63 -28.94 15.81
N GLY A 575 -16.34 -28.76 15.54
CA GLY A 575 -15.41 -29.88 15.37
C GLY A 575 -14.00 -29.48 15.79
N PRO A 576 -13.20 -30.42 16.35
CA PRO A 576 -11.77 -30.18 16.45
C PRO A 576 -11.24 -29.96 15.04
N ALA A 577 -10.52 -28.85 14.82
CA ALA A 577 -9.86 -28.60 13.55
C ALA A 577 -9.05 -29.85 13.16
N PRO A 578 -9.27 -30.42 11.97
CA PRO A 578 -8.47 -31.57 11.57
C PRO A 578 -7.04 -31.09 11.42
N GLY A 579 -6.15 -31.45 12.35
CA GLY A 579 -4.69 -31.33 12.23
C GLY A 579 -4.05 -30.00 11.83
N GLY A 580 -4.84 -29.07 11.29
CA GLY A 580 -4.36 -27.86 10.61
C GLY A 580 -3.70 -26.83 11.54
N ALA A 581 -4.34 -26.52 12.67
CA ALA A 581 -3.76 -25.53 13.59
C ALA A 581 -2.50 -26.05 14.28
N ALA A 582 -2.47 -27.34 14.62
CA ALA A 582 -1.26 -27.97 15.15
C ALA A 582 -0.16 -28.09 14.08
N ALA A 583 -0.52 -28.30 12.81
CA ALA A 583 0.42 -28.32 11.69
C ALA A 583 0.95 -26.91 11.36
N LEU A 584 0.14 -25.86 11.51
CA LEU A 584 0.59 -24.47 11.38
C LEU A 584 1.61 -24.10 12.47
N VAL A 585 1.35 -24.48 13.71
CA VAL A 585 2.25 -24.18 14.82
C VAL A 585 3.53 -25.01 14.73
N ALA A 586 3.44 -26.28 14.31
CA ALA A 586 4.61 -27.11 14.07
C ALA A 586 5.41 -26.69 12.82
N ASN A 587 4.77 -26.11 11.82
CA ASN A 587 5.37 -25.73 10.55
C ASN A 587 5.51 -24.19 10.37
N ALA A 588 4.95 -23.37 11.26
CA ALA A 588 5.08 -21.91 11.17
C ALA A 588 6.56 -21.48 11.04
N PRO A 589 7.52 -22.01 11.80
CA PRO A 589 8.93 -21.70 11.58
C PRO A 589 9.45 -22.19 10.22
N ARG A 590 8.90 -23.30 9.68
CA ARG A 590 9.29 -23.83 8.36
C ARG A 590 8.68 -23.05 7.21
N VAL A 591 7.41 -22.66 7.32
CA VAL A 591 6.72 -21.86 6.30
C VAL A 591 7.30 -20.46 6.27
N TRP A 592 7.53 -19.84 7.40
CA TRP A 592 8.20 -18.54 7.51
C TRP A 592 9.65 -18.60 7.03
N GLY A 593 10.40 -19.62 7.39
CA GLY A 593 11.76 -19.85 6.90
C GLY A 593 11.83 -20.12 5.39
N GLN A 594 10.85 -20.81 4.83
CA GLN A 594 10.78 -21.06 3.38
C GLN A 594 10.39 -19.80 2.60
N LEU A 595 9.43 -19.01 3.09
CA LEU A 595 9.04 -17.73 2.49
C LEU A 595 10.19 -16.72 2.56
N GLU A 596 10.88 -16.64 3.68
CA GLU A 596 12.07 -15.80 3.82
C GLU A 596 13.22 -16.29 2.91
N GLN A 597 13.38 -17.58 2.73
CA GLN A 597 14.40 -18.16 1.87
C GLN A 597 14.05 -18.01 0.38
N GLU A 598 12.78 -18.15 0.00
CA GLU A 598 12.33 -17.82 -1.35
C GLU A 598 12.51 -16.33 -1.65
N TRP A 599 12.16 -15.47 -0.71
CA TRP A 599 12.38 -14.02 -0.82
C TRP A 599 13.86 -13.68 -1.00
N ARG A 600 14.76 -14.25 -0.19
CA ARG A 600 16.22 -14.08 -0.31
C ARG A 600 16.77 -14.63 -1.63
N ASN A 601 16.28 -15.77 -2.08
CA ASN A 601 16.72 -16.37 -3.36
C ASN A 601 16.28 -15.52 -4.55
N ARG A 602 15.09 -14.94 -4.52
CA ARG A 602 14.61 -14.00 -5.55
C ARG A 602 15.41 -12.70 -5.53
N MET A 603 15.75 -12.18 -4.36
CA MET A 603 16.62 -11.00 -4.20
C MET A 603 18.02 -11.23 -4.80
N LEU A 604 18.60 -12.40 -4.58
CA LEU A 604 19.89 -12.78 -5.14
C LEU A 604 19.82 -12.96 -6.66
N ALA A 605 18.76 -13.59 -7.16
CA ALA A 605 18.55 -13.79 -8.61
C ALA A 605 18.39 -12.44 -9.33
N ASN A 606 17.61 -11.50 -8.76
CA ASN A 606 17.45 -10.17 -9.32
C ASN A 606 18.73 -9.33 -9.27
N ARG A 607 19.56 -9.46 -8.22
CA ARG A 607 20.89 -8.83 -8.16
C ARG A 607 21.84 -9.36 -9.24
N VAL A 608 21.77 -10.66 -9.53
CA VAL A 608 22.56 -11.28 -10.62
C VAL A 608 22.04 -10.83 -11.97
N LEU A 609 20.72 -10.80 -12.18
CA LEU A 609 20.11 -10.33 -13.42
C LEU A 609 20.44 -8.86 -13.70
N ASN A 610 20.32 -7.99 -12.71
CA ASN A 610 20.66 -6.57 -12.82
C ASN A 610 22.17 -6.31 -13.03
N ARG A 611 23.05 -7.22 -12.62
CA ARG A 611 24.47 -7.16 -12.96
C ARG A 611 24.76 -7.62 -14.38
N LEU A 612 24.00 -8.59 -14.89
CA LEU A 612 24.17 -9.11 -16.25
C LEU A 612 23.58 -8.19 -17.32
N THR A 613 22.61 -7.36 -16.96
CA THR A 613 22.00 -6.37 -17.88
C THR A 613 22.72 -5.02 -17.87
N LYS A 614 23.68 -4.80 -16.98
CA LYS A 614 24.52 -3.59 -16.92
C LYS A 614 25.90 -3.76 -17.54
N ASN A 615 26.24 -4.93 -18.08
CA ASN A 615 27.38 -5.21 -18.94
C ASN A 615 26.89 -5.50 -20.37
#